data_f77d181f2be50aa91894fadcbc0d1b7a
#
_entry.id   f77d181f2be50aa91894fadcbc0d1b7a
#
_cell.length_a   1.000
_cell.length_b   1.000
_cell.length_c   1.000
_cell.angle_alpha   90.00
_cell.angle_beta   90.00
_cell.angle_gamma   90.00
#
_symmetry.space_group_name_H-M   'P 1'
#
loop_
_entity.id
_entity.type
_entity.pdbx_description
1 polymer ?
#
loop_
_entity_poly.entity_id
_entity_poly.type
_entity_poly.pdbx_seq_one_letter_code
_entity_poly.pdbx_strand_id
1 'polypeptide(L)'
;LYPHLIMQYNISPETLVSQNKVPNMKVEKLLNKEFDTSALNKHHTMTPNGALFRTDKKGFLPQLMEDMYNTRTEYKKKMLEAKQEYENTKDKKLLKDISRYNNIQMAKKISLNSAYGAIGNAYFRYYNLLIAEGITTSGQLSIRWIESALNRYLNKVCGTTKEDFVLASDTDSVYITFDRLVNSAVKKGQDTTRIERVSRIINALDSFAKDKIEPFIDKSYSELASYLNCHSQRMNMKREVI
;
A
#
# COMPACT_ATOMS: atom_id res chain seq x y z
N LEU A 1 1.54 2.08 5.09
CA LEU A 1 1.42 3.08 4.02
C LEU A 1 2.57 4.10 4.03
N TYR A 2 2.65 5.06 4.97
CA TYR A 2 3.58 6.18 4.92
C TYR A 2 5.07 5.81 4.78
N PRO A 3 5.64 4.82 5.51
CA PRO A 3 7.02 4.39 5.29
C PRO A 3 7.29 3.90 3.87
N HIS A 4 6.33 3.19 3.27
CA HIS A 4 6.44 2.70 1.90
C HIS A 4 6.42 3.84 0.88
N LEU A 5 5.59 4.87 1.10
CA LEU A 5 5.58 6.06 0.26
C LEU A 5 6.91 6.83 0.37
N ILE A 6 7.45 7.00 1.59
CA ILE A 6 8.77 7.62 1.79
C ILE A 6 9.85 6.88 1.01
N MET A 7 9.86 5.53 1.05
CA MET A 7 10.80 4.71 0.31
C MET A 7 10.56 4.77 -1.21
N GLN A 8 9.29 4.74 -1.65
CA GLN A 8 8.94 4.70 -3.06
C GLN A 8 9.33 5.98 -3.80
N TYR A 9 9.03 7.14 -3.23
CA TYR A 9 9.33 8.44 -3.81
C TYR A 9 10.69 8.99 -3.38
N ASN A 10 11.47 8.22 -2.62
CA ASN A 10 12.76 8.66 -2.09
C ASN A 10 12.67 9.98 -1.30
N ILE A 11 11.61 10.12 -0.49
CA ILE A 11 11.29 11.35 0.22
C ILE A 11 12.25 11.55 1.39
N SER A 12 13.07 12.61 1.31
CA SER A 12 14.02 13.01 2.35
C SER A 12 14.39 14.48 2.17
N PRO A 13 14.77 15.23 3.22
CA PRO A 13 15.15 16.63 3.08
C PRO A 13 16.26 16.87 2.05
N GLU A 14 17.27 16.00 2.01
CA GLU A 14 18.42 16.13 1.09
C GLU A 14 18.15 15.65 -0.34
N THR A 15 17.06 14.90 -0.55
CA THR A 15 16.61 14.50 -1.89
C THR A 15 15.59 15.47 -2.49
N LEU A 16 15.03 16.37 -1.70
CA LEU A 16 14.13 17.41 -2.19
C LEU A 16 14.92 18.35 -3.12
N VAL A 17 14.48 18.45 -4.39
CA VAL A 17 15.18 19.19 -5.43
C VAL A 17 15.09 20.70 -5.19
N SER A 18 13.93 21.18 -4.75
CA SER A 18 13.68 22.61 -4.50
C SER A 18 12.50 22.77 -3.52
N GLN A 19 12.47 23.89 -2.81
CA GLN A 19 11.29 24.31 -2.04
C GLN A 19 10.15 24.79 -2.94
N ASN A 20 10.43 25.05 -4.23
CA ASN A 20 9.39 25.38 -5.21
C ASN A 20 8.82 24.09 -5.80
N LYS A 21 7.51 24.01 -5.78
CA LYS A 21 6.73 22.91 -6.36
C LYS A 21 6.30 23.20 -7.80
N VAL A 22 6.04 22.15 -8.57
CA VAL A 22 5.41 22.28 -9.88
C VAL A 22 4.05 22.95 -9.71
N PRO A 23 3.78 24.08 -10.39
CA PRO A 23 2.55 24.85 -10.19
C PRO A 23 1.28 24.06 -10.54
N ASN A 24 0.21 24.31 -9.79
CA ASN A 24 -1.12 23.75 -10.06
C ASN A 24 -1.19 22.22 -10.13
N MET A 25 -0.25 21.52 -9.48
CA MET A 25 -0.27 20.07 -9.38
C MET A 25 -1.27 19.63 -8.31
N LYS A 26 -2.06 18.59 -8.63
CA LYS A 26 -3.09 18.00 -7.77
C LYS A 26 -3.22 16.50 -8.07
N VAL A 27 -3.78 15.78 -7.10
CA VAL A 27 -4.04 14.33 -7.23
C VAL A 27 -4.89 14.01 -8.46
N GLU A 28 -5.93 14.81 -8.75
CA GLU A 28 -6.85 14.61 -9.88
C GLU A 28 -6.12 14.65 -11.23
N LYS A 29 -5.20 15.58 -11.42
CA LYS A 29 -4.44 15.69 -12.67
C LYS A 29 -3.59 14.46 -12.95
N LEU A 30 -2.99 13.90 -11.90
CA LEU A 30 -2.20 12.68 -12.04
C LEU A 30 -3.09 11.45 -12.20
N LEU A 31 -4.22 11.39 -11.52
CA LEU A 31 -5.19 10.31 -11.64
C LEU A 31 -5.75 10.22 -13.06
N ASN A 32 -6.03 11.37 -13.68
CA ASN A 32 -6.52 11.48 -15.05
C ASN A 32 -5.40 11.43 -16.12
N LYS A 33 -4.12 11.33 -15.69
CA LYS A 33 -2.95 11.39 -16.58
C LYS A 33 -2.86 12.66 -17.42
N GLU A 34 -3.34 13.78 -16.90
CA GLU A 34 -3.30 15.09 -17.55
C GLU A 34 -1.91 15.75 -17.51
N PHE A 35 -0.99 15.20 -16.72
CA PHE A 35 0.39 15.69 -16.63
C PHE A 35 1.32 14.81 -17.46
N ASP A 36 2.06 15.42 -18.35
CA ASP A 36 3.11 14.75 -19.11
C ASP A 36 4.38 14.57 -18.27
N THR A 37 4.56 13.37 -17.75
CA THR A 37 5.72 13.00 -16.92
C THR A 37 7.01 12.83 -17.71
N SER A 38 6.95 12.79 -19.06
CA SER A 38 8.15 12.73 -19.91
C SER A 38 9.00 14.00 -19.81
N ALA A 39 8.38 15.11 -19.40
CA ALA A 39 9.06 16.38 -19.12
C ALA A 39 9.88 16.36 -17.81
N LEU A 40 9.67 15.36 -16.95
CA LEU A 40 10.46 15.21 -15.71
C LEU A 40 11.90 14.79 -16.06
N ASN A 41 12.86 15.35 -15.33
CA ASN A 41 14.22 14.82 -15.39
C ASN A 41 14.21 13.34 -14.99
N LYS A 42 14.92 12.49 -15.74
CA LYS A 42 15.01 11.04 -15.50
C LYS A 42 15.50 10.65 -14.10
N HIS A 43 16.13 11.57 -13.39
CA HIS A 43 16.60 11.40 -12.02
C HIS A 43 15.70 12.05 -10.97
N HIS A 44 14.49 12.46 -11.35
CA HIS A 44 13.52 13.05 -10.43
C HIS A 44 12.21 12.25 -10.45
N THR A 45 11.62 12.10 -9.27
CA THR A 45 10.23 11.71 -9.10
C THR A 45 9.42 12.87 -8.58
N MET A 46 8.11 12.86 -8.81
CA MET A 46 7.22 13.91 -8.37
C MET A 46 6.11 13.35 -7.47
N THR A 47 5.91 14.00 -6.34
CA THR A 47 4.72 13.77 -5.49
C THR A 47 3.52 14.59 -5.99
N PRO A 48 2.27 14.18 -5.67
CA PRO A 48 1.06 14.82 -6.21
C PRO A 48 0.87 16.30 -5.81
N ASN A 49 1.54 16.77 -4.76
CA ASN A 49 1.56 18.20 -4.44
C ASN A 49 2.58 18.99 -5.28
N GLY A 50 3.27 18.36 -6.23
CA GLY A 50 4.23 18.97 -7.14
C GLY A 50 5.66 19.07 -6.59
N ALA A 51 5.96 18.50 -5.43
CA ALA A 51 7.34 18.43 -4.95
C ALA A 51 8.15 17.39 -5.73
N LEU A 52 9.41 17.72 -6.04
CA LEU A 52 10.32 16.87 -6.79
C LEU A 52 11.41 16.31 -5.88
N PHE A 53 11.67 15.02 -5.99
CA PHE A 53 12.72 14.33 -5.23
C PHE A 53 13.68 13.62 -6.18
N ARG A 54 14.96 13.62 -5.84
CA ARG A 54 16.01 12.92 -6.60
C ARG A 54 15.86 11.41 -6.46
N THR A 55 16.09 10.68 -7.55
CA THR A 55 16.05 9.21 -7.59
C THR A 55 17.41 8.57 -7.81
N ASP A 56 18.43 9.37 -8.12
CA ASP A 56 19.81 8.92 -8.40
C ASP A 56 20.59 8.52 -7.13
N LYS A 57 20.23 9.08 -5.97
CA LYS A 57 20.84 8.77 -4.68
C LYS A 57 19.78 8.55 -3.63
N LYS A 58 19.83 7.41 -2.93
CA LYS A 58 18.90 7.09 -1.85
C LYS A 58 19.05 8.05 -0.67
N GLY A 59 17.93 8.61 -0.22
CA GLY A 59 17.88 9.50 0.93
C GLY A 59 18.03 8.78 2.27
N PHE A 60 18.41 9.53 3.33
CA PHE A 60 18.59 8.93 4.64
C PHE A 60 17.27 8.46 5.27
N LEU A 61 16.16 9.19 5.06
CA LEU A 61 14.84 8.76 5.57
C LEU A 61 14.36 7.48 4.92
N PRO A 62 14.37 7.31 3.58
CA PRO A 62 14.10 6.03 2.93
C PRO A 62 14.97 4.89 3.44
N GLN A 63 16.27 5.13 3.64
CA GLN A 63 17.18 4.11 4.20
C GLN A 63 16.77 3.73 5.62
N LEU A 64 16.52 4.71 6.49
CA LEU A 64 16.08 4.48 7.86
C LEU A 64 14.74 3.71 7.91
N MET A 65 13.78 4.07 7.03
CA MET A 65 12.49 3.37 6.93
C MET A 65 12.69 1.92 6.52
N GLU A 66 13.55 1.66 5.54
CA GLU A 66 13.84 0.29 5.08
C GLU A 66 14.49 -0.56 6.16
N ASP A 67 15.50 -0.04 6.85
CA ASP A 67 16.19 -0.75 7.94
C ASP A 67 15.24 -1.08 9.10
N MET A 68 14.41 -0.13 9.48
CA MET A 68 13.39 -0.35 10.53
C MET A 68 12.32 -1.35 10.09
N TYR A 69 11.88 -1.29 8.82
CA TYR A 69 10.88 -2.20 8.27
C TYR A 69 11.41 -3.64 8.19
N ASN A 70 12.64 -3.81 7.72
CA ASN A 70 13.30 -5.11 7.63
C ASN A 70 13.49 -5.72 9.03
N THR A 71 14.00 -4.93 9.97
CA THR A 71 14.14 -5.36 11.38
C THR A 71 12.79 -5.76 11.96
N ARG A 72 11.73 -4.95 11.76
CA ARG A 72 10.39 -5.29 12.23
C ARG A 72 9.89 -6.60 11.65
N THR A 73 10.07 -6.81 10.35
CA THR A 73 9.62 -8.01 9.65
C THR A 73 10.35 -9.26 10.17
N GLU A 74 11.65 -9.17 10.39
CA GLU A 74 12.46 -10.24 10.97
C GLU A 74 11.95 -10.63 12.37
N TYR A 75 11.81 -9.65 13.27
CA TYR A 75 11.36 -9.94 14.63
C TYR A 75 9.90 -10.36 14.71
N LYS A 76 9.04 -9.89 13.81
CA LYS A 76 7.67 -10.39 13.67
C LYS A 76 7.67 -11.88 13.28
N LYS A 77 8.53 -12.28 12.33
CA LYS A 77 8.69 -13.67 11.92
C LYS A 77 9.16 -14.54 13.08
N LYS A 78 10.25 -14.15 13.77
CA LYS A 78 10.76 -14.85 14.96
C LYS A 78 9.69 -14.99 16.05
N MET A 79 8.88 -13.95 16.27
CA MET A 79 7.78 -14.02 17.24
C MET A 79 6.72 -15.03 16.83
N LEU A 80 6.35 -15.11 15.55
CA LEU A 80 5.35 -16.06 15.06
C LEU A 80 5.87 -17.50 15.11
N GLU A 81 7.13 -17.72 14.77
CA GLU A 81 7.79 -19.02 14.88
C GLU A 81 7.83 -19.50 16.34
N ALA A 82 8.24 -18.64 17.27
CA ALA A 82 8.25 -18.97 18.70
C ALA A 82 6.84 -19.21 19.25
N LYS A 83 5.81 -18.50 18.76
CA LYS A 83 4.41 -18.77 19.13
C LYS A 83 3.96 -20.14 18.64
N GLN A 84 4.27 -20.49 17.38
CA GLN A 84 3.94 -21.78 16.80
C GLN A 84 4.62 -22.92 17.58
N GLU A 85 5.89 -22.76 17.94
CA GLU A 85 6.64 -23.73 18.73
C GLU A 85 6.06 -23.87 20.15
N TYR A 86 5.67 -22.75 20.77
CA TYR A 86 4.99 -22.76 22.07
C TYR A 86 3.65 -23.49 22.00
N GLU A 87 2.86 -23.32 20.94
CA GLU A 87 1.60 -24.05 20.79
C GLU A 87 1.84 -25.58 20.70
N ASN A 88 2.92 -26.01 20.07
CA ASN A 88 3.26 -27.42 19.92
C ASN A 88 3.88 -28.05 21.17
N THR A 89 4.77 -27.32 21.86
CA THR A 89 5.59 -27.86 22.96
C THR A 89 5.10 -27.44 24.35
N LYS A 90 4.36 -26.32 24.44
CA LYS A 90 3.95 -25.68 25.69
C LYS A 90 5.15 -25.31 26.61
N ASP A 91 6.37 -25.18 26.05
CA ASP A 91 7.55 -24.78 26.81
C ASP A 91 7.44 -23.31 27.25
N LYS A 92 7.31 -23.09 28.54
CA LYS A 92 7.17 -21.76 29.15
C LYS A 92 8.37 -20.83 28.90
N LYS A 93 9.55 -21.38 28.59
CA LYS A 93 10.73 -20.56 28.23
C LYS A 93 10.50 -19.71 26.99
N LEU A 94 9.76 -20.22 26.02
CA LEU A 94 9.42 -19.51 24.79
C LEU A 94 8.59 -18.25 25.04
N LEU A 95 7.82 -18.16 26.13
CA LEU A 95 7.04 -16.97 26.47
C LEU A 95 7.91 -15.71 26.64
N LYS A 96 9.12 -15.87 27.15
CA LYS A 96 10.08 -14.77 27.30
C LYS A 96 10.55 -14.27 25.92
N ASP A 97 10.86 -15.18 25.00
CA ASP A 97 11.31 -14.85 23.66
C ASP A 97 10.16 -14.23 22.84
N ILE A 98 8.95 -14.78 22.93
CA ILE A 98 7.75 -14.21 22.32
C ILE A 98 7.55 -12.76 22.77
N SER A 99 7.62 -12.50 24.09
CA SER A 99 7.48 -11.14 24.64
C SER A 99 8.57 -10.21 24.13
N ARG A 100 9.84 -10.66 24.15
CA ARG A 100 11.00 -9.90 23.67
C ARG A 100 10.85 -9.52 22.20
N TYR A 101 10.55 -10.49 21.33
CA TYR A 101 10.41 -10.27 19.90
C TYR A 101 9.20 -9.36 19.59
N ASN A 102 8.09 -9.54 20.33
CA ASN A 102 6.93 -8.67 20.21
C ASN A 102 7.26 -7.21 20.57
N ASN A 103 7.99 -6.98 21.67
CA ASN A 103 8.37 -5.64 22.10
C ASN A 103 9.26 -4.95 21.06
N ILE A 104 10.25 -5.66 20.48
CA ILE A 104 11.13 -5.12 19.46
C ILE A 104 10.34 -4.76 18.19
N GLN A 105 9.52 -5.69 17.66
CA GLN A 105 8.75 -5.43 16.45
C GLN A 105 7.71 -4.31 16.65
N MET A 106 7.14 -4.19 17.85
CA MET A 106 6.17 -3.15 18.17
C MET A 106 6.85 -1.77 18.28
N ALA A 107 8.01 -1.68 18.92
CA ALA A 107 8.80 -0.45 18.98
C ALA A 107 9.15 0.04 17.56
N LYS A 108 9.59 -0.86 16.67
CA LYS A 108 9.86 -0.53 15.27
C LYS A 108 8.60 -0.09 14.50
N LYS A 109 7.45 -0.74 14.75
CA LYS A 109 6.16 -0.33 14.17
C LYS A 109 5.78 1.09 14.58
N ILE A 110 5.92 1.43 15.86
CA ILE A 110 5.63 2.76 16.38
C ILE A 110 6.57 3.79 15.74
N SER A 111 7.89 3.53 15.71
CA SER A 111 8.87 4.43 15.09
C SER A 111 8.59 4.68 13.61
N LEU A 112 8.24 3.64 12.83
CA LEU A 112 7.87 3.75 11.42
C LEU A 112 6.63 4.64 11.21
N ASN A 113 5.61 4.47 12.04
CA ASN A 113 4.38 5.26 11.92
C ASN A 113 4.57 6.71 12.38
N SER A 114 5.46 6.94 13.36
CA SER A 114 5.74 8.28 13.89
C SER A 114 6.62 9.13 12.97
N ALA A 115 7.36 8.54 12.04
CA ALA A 115 8.29 9.25 11.17
C ALA A 115 7.58 10.33 10.33
N TYR A 116 6.42 10.01 9.74
CA TYR A 116 5.61 10.98 9.02
C TYR A 116 5.13 12.12 9.93
N GLY A 117 4.57 11.80 11.10
CA GLY A 117 4.10 12.80 12.06
C GLY A 117 5.22 13.73 12.55
N ALA A 118 6.44 13.19 12.71
CA ALA A 118 7.60 14.00 13.07
C ALA A 118 7.96 15.02 11.98
N ILE A 119 7.96 14.64 10.72
CA ILE A 119 8.27 15.56 9.59
C ILE A 119 7.27 16.72 9.52
N GLY A 120 6.02 16.49 9.87
CA GLY A 120 4.96 17.50 9.94
C GLY A 120 4.94 18.35 11.22
N ASN A 121 5.81 18.06 12.20
CA ASN A 121 5.86 18.77 13.47
C ASN A 121 6.89 19.91 13.43
N ALA A 122 6.43 21.15 13.66
CA ALA A 122 7.25 22.35 13.61
C ALA A 122 8.48 22.35 14.54
N TYR A 123 8.46 21.56 15.62
CA TYR A 123 9.59 21.41 16.55
C TYR A 123 10.60 20.32 16.15
N PHE A 124 10.31 19.59 15.08
CA PHE A 124 11.22 18.55 14.62
C PHE A 124 12.36 19.14 13.78
N ARG A 125 13.59 18.68 13.99
CA ARG A 125 14.78 19.18 13.27
C ARG A 125 14.65 19.19 11.75
N TYR A 126 13.93 18.21 11.21
CA TYR A 126 13.74 18.02 9.76
C TYR A 126 12.31 18.40 9.35
N TYR A 127 11.66 19.29 10.11
CA TYR A 127 10.34 19.81 9.75
C TYR A 127 10.33 20.38 8.33
N ASN A 128 9.41 19.90 7.52
CA ASN A 128 9.17 20.44 6.19
C ASN A 128 7.73 20.13 5.77
N LEU A 129 6.91 21.18 5.69
CA LEU A 129 5.50 21.04 5.34
C LEU A 129 5.30 20.51 3.91
N LEU A 130 6.15 20.93 2.96
CA LEU A 130 6.10 20.47 1.58
C LEU A 130 6.33 18.94 1.49
N ILE A 131 7.25 18.42 2.28
CA ILE A 131 7.53 16.97 2.37
C ILE A 131 6.33 16.24 3.02
N ALA A 132 5.82 16.75 4.12
CA ALA A 132 4.67 16.15 4.81
C ALA A 132 3.42 16.10 3.93
N GLU A 133 3.12 17.20 3.23
CA GLU A 133 2.03 17.29 2.25
C GLU A 133 2.26 16.30 1.08
N GLY A 134 3.50 16.17 0.60
CA GLY A 134 3.88 15.22 -0.43
C GLY A 134 3.58 13.78 -0.05
N ILE A 135 3.85 13.38 1.20
CA ILE A 135 3.57 12.03 1.69
C ILE A 135 2.05 11.77 1.74
N THR A 136 1.26 12.69 2.27
CA THR A 136 -0.20 12.50 2.38
C THR A 136 -0.89 12.50 1.04
N THR A 137 -0.52 13.42 0.14
CA THR A 137 -1.10 13.46 -1.22
C THR A 137 -0.69 12.23 -2.04
N SER A 138 0.51 11.67 -1.82
CA SER A 138 0.91 10.39 -2.42
C SER A 138 0.06 9.22 -1.92
N GLY A 139 -0.33 9.22 -0.65
CA GLY A 139 -1.27 8.24 -0.10
C GLY A 139 -2.65 8.36 -0.76
N GLN A 140 -3.17 9.58 -0.87
CA GLN A 140 -4.45 9.85 -1.56
C GLN A 140 -4.42 9.40 -3.03
N LEU A 141 -3.34 9.69 -3.75
CA LEU A 141 -3.20 9.23 -5.13
C LEU A 141 -3.16 7.71 -5.20
N SER A 142 -2.40 7.05 -4.34
CA SER A 142 -2.24 5.60 -4.35
C SER A 142 -3.57 4.86 -4.18
N ILE A 143 -4.39 5.25 -3.20
CA ILE A 143 -5.66 4.59 -2.94
C ILE A 143 -6.68 4.86 -4.05
N ARG A 144 -6.81 6.10 -4.53
CA ARG A 144 -7.72 6.49 -5.61
C ARG A 144 -7.31 5.91 -6.96
N TRP A 145 -6.01 5.70 -7.19
CA TRP A 145 -5.50 5.01 -8.37
C TRP A 145 -5.97 3.57 -8.41
N ILE A 146 -5.84 2.85 -7.29
CA ILE A 146 -6.29 1.46 -7.19
C ILE A 146 -7.81 1.36 -7.28
N GLU A 147 -8.57 2.21 -6.60
CA GLU A 147 -10.03 2.28 -6.70
C GLU A 147 -10.47 2.41 -8.16
N SER A 148 -9.94 3.39 -8.87
CA SER A 148 -10.24 3.62 -10.30
C SER A 148 -9.84 2.44 -11.18
N ALA A 149 -8.68 1.82 -10.91
CA ALA A 149 -8.19 0.67 -11.66
C ALA A 149 -9.05 -0.57 -11.42
N LEU A 150 -9.42 -0.85 -10.18
CA LEU A 150 -10.29 -1.97 -9.81
C LEU A 150 -11.69 -1.83 -10.41
N ASN A 151 -12.30 -0.66 -10.34
CA ASN A 151 -13.60 -0.42 -10.95
C ASN A 151 -13.57 -0.67 -12.46
N ARG A 152 -12.55 -0.19 -13.18
CA ARG A 152 -12.38 -0.48 -14.61
C ARG A 152 -12.20 -1.98 -14.90
N TYR A 153 -11.38 -2.65 -14.09
CA TYR A 153 -11.12 -4.08 -14.25
C TYR A 153 -12.37 -4.93 -14.01
N LEU A 154 -13.08 -4.68 -12.90
CA LEU A 154 -14.27 -5.44 -12.53
C LEU A 154 -15.43 -5.17 -13.49
N ASN A 155 -15.62 -3.94 -13.99
CA ASN A 155 -16.58 -3.66 -15.06
C ASN A 155 -16.30 -4.50 -16.30
N LYS A 156 -15.02 -4.61 -16.70
CA LYS A 156 -14.62 -5.48 -17.82
C LYS A 156 -14.91 -6.96 -17.56
N VAL A 157 -14.62 -7.44 -16.37
CA VAL A 157 -14.85 -8.87 -15.98
C VAL A 157 -16.34 -9.18 -15.91
N CYS A 158 -17.15 -8.28 -15.36
CA CYS A 158 -18.59 -8.48 -15.18
C CYS A 158 -19.41 -8.08 -16.41
N GLY A 159 -18.80 -7.53 -17.48
CA GLY A 159 -19.51 -7.06 -18.67
C GLY A 159 -20.40 -5.83 -18.40
N THR A 160 -20.03 -5.00 -17.43
CA THR A 160 -20.70 -3.74 -17.07
C THR A 160 -19.84 -2.55 -17.49
N THR A 161 -20.37 -1.32 -17.46
CA THR A 161 -19.64 -0.15 -17.97
C THR A 161 -19.40 0.94 -16.92
N LYS A 162 -20.29 1.09 -15.96
CA LYS A 162 -20.27 2.19 -14.97
C LYS A 162 -20.69 1.74 -13.57
N GLU A 163 -20.53 0.46 -13.26
CA GLU A 163 -20.83 -0.04 -11.93
C GLU A 163 -19.68 0.29 -10.98
N ASP A 164 -20.01 0.67 -9.76
CA ASP A 164 -19.02 0.90 -8.70
C ASP A 164 -18.90 -0.38 -7.86
N PHE A 165 -17.76 -1.04 -7.97
CA PHE A 165 -17.43 -2.26 -7.22
C PHE A 165 -16.63 -1.97 -5.95
N VAL A 166 -16.07 -0.78 -5.81
CA VAL A 166 -15.36 -0.36 -4.59
C VAL A 166 -16.33 0.41 -3.72
N LEU A 167 -16.87 -0.25 -2.70
CA LEU A 167 -17.90 0.30 -1.80
C LEU A 167 -17.35 1.36 -0.86
N ALA A 168 -16.12 1.20 -0.42
CA ALA A 168 -15.44 2.12 0.48
C ALA A 168 -13.92 1.96 0.36
N SER A 169 -13.20 3.00 0.72
CA SER A 169 -11.74 2.97 0.88
C SER A 169 -11.36 3.71 2.17
N ASP A 170 -10.35 3.20 2.84
CA ASP A 170 -9.80 3.83 4.04
C ASP A 170 -8.27 3.75 4.00
N THR A 171 -7.64 4.91 3.87
CA THR A 171 -6.18 5.14 3.94
C THR A 171 -5.35 4.21 3.05
N ASP A 172 -5.35 2.89 3.29
CA ASP A 172 -4.57 1.86 2.59
C ASP A 172 -5.36 0.55 2.41
N SER A 173 -6.67 0.58 2.55
CA SER A 173 -7.56 -0.55 2.29
C SER A 173 -8.72 -0.19 1.37
N VAL A 174 -9.20 -1.16 0.59
CA VAL A 174 -10.39 -1.04 -0.25
C VAL A 174 -11.36 -2.17 0.06
N TYR A 175 -12.64 -1.85 0.08
CA TYR A 175 -13.74 -2.80 0.26
C TYR A 175 -14.42 -3.00 -1.09
N ILE A 176 -14.39 -4.25 -1.58
CA ILE A 176 -14.86 -4.59 -2.93
C ILE A 176 -16.08 -5.49 -2.80
N THR A 177 -17.15 -5.20 -3.56
CA THR A 177 -18.27 -6.11 -3.72
C THR A 177 -18.04 -7.07 -4.90
N PHE A 178 -18.42 -8.34 -4.68
CA PHE A 178 -18.42 -9.38 -5.70
C PHE A 178 -19.83 -9.91 -5.98
N ASP A 179 -20.89 -9.18 -5.63
CA ASP A 179 -22.28 -9.59 -5.76
C ASP A 179 -22.63 -10.08 -7.17
N ARG A 180 -22.14 -9.39 -8.20
CA ARG A 180 -22.36 -9.78 -9.61
C ARG A 180 -21.77 -11.14 -9.93
N LEU A 181 -20.53 -11.40 -9.47
CA LEU A 181 -19.85 -12.67 -9.71
C LEU A 181 -20.53 -13.79 -8.93
N VAL A 182 -20.89 -13.55 -7.68
CA VAL A 182 -21.61 -14.52 -6.83
C VAL A 182 -22.97 -14.86 -7.43
N ASN A 183 -23.75 -13.86 -7.81
CA ASN A 183 -25.09 -14.08 -8.39
C ASN A 183 -25.01 -14.83 -9.73
N SER A 184 -23.99 -14.58 -10.54
CA SER A 184 -23.77 -15.32 -11.79
C SER A 184 -23.37 -16.77 -11.54
N ALA A 185 -22.58 -17.05 -10.50
CA ALA A 185 -22.16 -18.39 -10.11
C ALA A 185 -23.32 -19.18 -9.49
N VAL A 186 -24.14 -18.54 -8.64
CA VAL A 186 -25.30 -19.17 -8.00
C VAL A 186 -26.38 -19.59 -9.00
N LYS A 187 -26.61 -18.79 -10.04
CA LYS A 187 -27.57 -19.12 -11.11
C LYS A 187 -27.18 -20.37 -11.93
N LYS A 188 -25.91 -20.77 -11.91
CA LYS A 188 -25.38 -21.94 -12.64
C LYS A 188 -25.31 -23.22 -11.81
N GLY A 189 -25.59 -23.18 -10.51
CA GLY A 189 -25.40 -24.31 -9.59
C GLY A 189 -26.69 -24.99 -9.19
N GLN A 190 -26.75 -26.32 -9.37
CA GLN A 190 -27.82 -27.18 -8.89
C GLN A 190 -27.61 -27.58 -7.42
N ASP A 191 -28.74 -27.88 -6.75
CA ASP A 191 -28.97 -28.50 -5.44
C ASP A 191 -27.77 -28.91 -4.59
N THR A 192 -27.40 -27.99 -3.68
CA THR A 192 -26.45 -28.24 -2.60
C THR A 192 -26.94 -27.56 -1.32
N THR A 193 -26.59 -28.13 -0.16
CA THR A 193 -26.91 -27.52 1.12
C THR A 193 -26.40 -26.07 1.20
N ARG A 194 -27.09 -25.24 1.98
CA ARG A 194 -26.70 -23.82 2.15
C ARG A 194 -25.25 -23.66 2.62
N ILE A 195 -24.79 -24.55 3.49
CA ILE A 195 -23.42 -24.51 4.06
C ILE A 195 -22.37 -24.81 2.98
N GLU A 196 -22.60 -25.85 2.18
CA GLU A 196 -21.68 -26.23 1.06
C GLU A 196 -21.62 -25.15 0.00
N ARG A 197 -22.75 -24.50 -0.29
CA ARG A 197 -22.81 -23.36 -1.22
C ARG A 197 -21.97 -22.18 -0.72
N VAL A 198 -22.13 -21.78 0.55
CA VAL A 198 -21.37 -20.70 1.15
C VAL A 198 -19.87 -21.01 1.13
N SER A 199 -19.48 -22.21 1.55
CA SER A 199 -18.05 -22.61 1.54
C SER A 199 -17.46 -22.59 0.14
N ARG A 200 -18.18 -23.04 -0.89
CA ARG A 200 -17.73 -22.97 -2.29
C ARG A 200 -17.58 -21.53 -2.78
N ILE A 201 -18.51 -20.64 -2.44
CA ILE A 201 -18.43 -19.22 -2.81
C ILE A 201 -17.21 -18.58 -2.17
N ILE A 202 -17.00 -18.78 -0.86
CA ILE A 202 -15.85 -18.23 -0.13
C ILE A 202 -14.54 -18.71 -0.78
N ASN A 203 -14.40 -20.01 -1.03
CA ASN A 203 -13.18 -20.55 -1.65
C ASN A 203 -12.95 -20.01 -3.08
N ALA A 204 -14.03 -19.86 -3.86
CA ALA A 204 -13.94 -19.28 -5.21
C ALA A 204 -13.53 -17.81 -5.18
N LEU A 205 -14.09 -17.02 -4.25
CA LEU A 205 -13.72 -15.62 -4.05
C LEU A 205 -12.28 -15.48 -3.53
N ASP A 206 -11.86 -16.36 -2.61
CA ASP A 206 -10.48 -16.41 -2.12
C ASP A 206 -9.48 -16.64 -3.26
N SER A 207 -9.73 -17.67 -4.08
CA SER A 207 -8.91 -17.96 -5.26
C SER A 207 -8.92 -16.79 -6.26
N PHE A 208 -10.09 -16.22 -6.54
CA PHE A 208 -10.20 -15.08 -7.46
C PHE A 208 -9.44 -13.85 -6.94
N ALA A 209 -9.57 -13.53 -5.65
CA ALA A 209 -8.83 -12.43 -5.04
C ALA A 209 -7.32 -12.66 -5.15
N LYS A 210 -6.83 -13.83 -4.77
CA LYS A 210 -5.41 -14.18 -4.78
C LYS A 210 -4.82 -14.27 -6.20
N ASP A 211 -5.54 -14.90 -7.13
CA ASP A 211 -4.98 -15.24 -8.44
C ASP A 211 -5.22 -14.15 -9.51
N LYS A 212 -6.17 -13.25 -9.27
CA LYS A 212 -6.56 -12.21 -10.24
C LYS A 212 -6.46 -10.80 -9.67
N ILE A 213 -7.03 -10.54 -8.49
CA ILE A 213 -7.09 -9.19 -7.93
C ILE A 213 -5.73 -8.74 -7.40
N GLU A 214 -5.06 -9.55 -6.57
CA GLU A 214 -3.75 -9.17 -6.02
C GLU A 214 -2.71 -8.90 -7.12
N PRO A 215 -2.50 -9.78 -8.13
CA PRO A 215 -1.57 -9.51 -9.22
C PRO A 215 -1.95 -8.29 -10.06
N PHE A 216 -3.25 -8.03 -10.24
CA PHE A 216 -3.72 -6.83 -10.94
C PHE A 216 -3.39 -5.56 -10.16
N ILE A 217 -3.55 -5.56 -8.84
CA ILE A 217 -3.19 -4.43 -7.96
C ILE A 217 -1.68 -4.19 -8.02
N ASP A 218 -0.86 -5.24 -7.91
CA ASP A 218 0.60 -5.13 -8.00
C ASP A 218 1.06 -4.52 -9.33
N LYS A 219 0.44 -4.96 -10.44
CA LYS A 219 0.68 -4.37 -11.76
C LYS A 219 0.27 -2.91 -11.81
N SER A 220 -0.89 -2.56 -11.26
CA SER A 220 -1.40 -1.19 -11.23
C SER A 220 -0.52 -0.24 -10.41
N TYR A 221 0.03 -0.71 -9.28
CA TYR A 221 1.03 0.05 -8.52
C TYR A 221 2.36 0.20 -9.26
N SER A 222 2.76 -0.82 -10.03
CA SER A 222 3.96 -0.73 -10.88
C SER A 222 3.78 0.30 -12.00
N GLU A 223 2.59 0.38 -12.59
CA GLU A 223 2.23 1.40 -13.56
C GLU A 223 2.28 2.82 -12.96
N LEU A 224 1.74 3.01 -11.75
CA LEU A 224 1.81 4.29 -11.04
C LEU A 224 3.25 4.69 -10.73
N ALA A 225 4.06 3.75 -10.23
CA ALA A 225 5.46 4.01 -9.91
C ALA A 225 6.28 4.40 -11.16
N SER A 226 6.02 3.72 -12.28
CA SER A 226 6.66 4.05 -13.57
C SER A 226 6.19 5.40 -14.11
N TYR A 227 4.88 5.69 -14.02
CA TYR A 227 4.31 6.95 -14.46
C TYR A 227 4.94 8.15 -13.75
N LEU A 228 5.22 8.06 -12.46
CA LEU A 228 5.81 9.13 -11.65
C LEU A 228 7.34 9.04 -11.53
N ASN A 229 7.98 8.14 -12.27
CA ASN A 229 9.42 7.90 -12.20
C ASN A 229 9.92 7.68 -10.78
N CYS A 230 9.19 6.86 -10.00
CA CYS A 230 9.54 6.58 -8.61
C CYS A 230 10.89 5.89 -8.48
N HIS A 231 11.58 6.13 -7.37
CA HIS A 231 12.87 5.48 -7.06
C HIS A 231 12.75 3.95 -6.97
N SER A 232 11.62 3.45 -6.46
CA SER A 232 11.31 2.02 -6.39
C SER A 232 9.81 1.81 -6.26
N GLN A 233 9.29 0.64 -6.66
CA GLN A 233 7.93 0.25 -6.35
C GLN A 233 7.91 -0.46 -5.00
N ARG A 234 7.11 0.03 -4.03
CA ARG A 234 7.05 -0.46 -2.64
C ARG A 234 5.63 -0.73 -2.15
N MET A 235 4.63 -0.35 -2.94
CA MET A 235 3.24 -0.55 -2.55
C MET A 235 2.78 -1.95 -2.93
N ASN A 236 2.11 -2.61 -2.00
CA ASN A 236 1.38 -3.85 -2.25
C ASN A 236 0.10 -3.86 -1.42
N MET A 237 -0.87 -4.61 -1.83
CA MET A 237 -2.11 -4.81 -1.12
C MET A 237 -2.48 -6.30 -1.18
N LYS A 238 -2.88 -6.85 -0.04
CA LYS A 238 -3.26 -8.25 0.07
C LYS A 238 -4.65 -8.35 0.66
N ARG A 239 -5.35 -9.41 0.32
CA ARG A 239 -6.63 -9.71 0.93
C ARG A 239 -6.46 -9.98 2.44
N GLU A 240 -7.27 -9.35 3.25
CA GLU A 240 -7.33 -9.57 4.70
C GLU A 240 -8.54 -10.43 5.09
N VAL A 241 -9.72 -10.15 4.51
CA VAL A 241 -10.99 -10.81 4.84
C VAL A 241 -11.81 -11.02 3.57
N ILE A 242 -12.64 -12.05 3.57
CA ILE A 242 -13.76 -12.26 2.63
C ILE A 242 -15.06 -12.34 3.43
#